data_7f09587c0dea6b71afb1b7a47ccb6b75
#
_entry.id   7f09587c0dea6b71afb1b7a47ccb6b75
#
_cell.length_a   1.000
_cell.length_b   1.000
_cell.length_c   1.000
_cell.angle_alpha   90.00
_cell.angle_beta   90.00
_cell.angle_gamma   90.00
#
_symmetry.space_group_name_H-M   'P 1'
#
loop_
_entity.id
_entity.type
_entity.pdbx_description
1 polymer ?
#
loop_
_entity_poly.entity_id
_entity_poly.type
_entity_poly.pdbx_seq_one_letter_code
_entity_poly.pdbx_strand_id
1 'polypeptide(L)'
;MSLPEIHDQPEVREMVFRALAEDVGTGDVTSLALVAEEETASGTIVSRGDYVLSGVRVAALVFQTLDESLSLDVLREDGSRAGEGVAVLNVSGRARSILAAERVALNLLQRMSGIATLTQKFVARAHGAAILDTRK
;
A
#
# COMPACT_ATOMS: atom_id res chain seq x y z
N MET A 1 10.26 24.48 2.63
CA MET A 1 8.90 24.02 2.27
C MET A 1 9.00 22.55 1.89
N SER A 2 8.51 21.67 2.73
CA SER A 2 8.49 20.24 2.39
C SER A 2 7.47 20.02 1.27
N LEU A 3 7.83 19.19 0.28
CA LEU A 3 6.87 18.74 -0.72
C LEU A 3 5.74 17.98 0.02
N PRO A 4 4.47 18.14 -0.42
CA PRO A 4 3.38 17.34 0.14
C PRO A 4 3.70 15.85 -0.05
N GLU A 5 3.38 15.07 0.96
CA GLU A 5 3.58 13.63 0.86
C GLU A 5 2.72 13.06 -0.26
N ILE A 6 3.21 12.04 -0.96
CA ILE A 6 2.57 11.51 -2.17
C ILE A 6 1.12 11.09 -1.93
N HIS A 7 0.82 10.51 -0.77
CA HIS A 7 -0.52 10.06 -0.41
C HIS A 7 -1.52 11.21 -0.14
N ASP A 8 -1.03 12.45 0.07
CA ASP A 8 -1.87 13.63 0.27
C ASP A 8 -2.25 14.33 -1.04
N GLN A 9 -1.63 13.93 -2.15
CA GLN A 9 -1.93 14.52 -3.45
C GLN A 9 -3.32 14.11 -3.94
N PRO A 10 -4.15 15.05 -4.44
CA PRO A 10 -5.50 14.75 -4.92
C PRO A 10 -5.54 13.69 -6.01
N GLU A 11 -4.55 13.70 -6.90
CA GLU A 11 -4.42 12.73 -8.01
C GLU A 11 -4.20 11.31 -7.50
N VAL A 12 -3.45 11.15 -6.42
CA VAL A 12 -3.23 9.84 -5.79
C VAL A 12 -4.49 9.34 -5.10
N ARG A 13 -5.20 10.23 -4.42
CA ARG A 13 -6.51 9.89 -3.80
C ARG A 13 -7.53 9.47 -4.86
N GLU A 14 -7.61 10.18 -5.97
CA GLU A 14 -8.51 9.82 -7.08
C GLU A 14 -8.11 8.49 -7.72
N MET A 15 -6.81 8.24 -7.92
CA MET A 15 -6.32 6.95 -8.42
C MET A 15 -6.70 5.79 -7.49
N VAL A 16 -6.53 5.96 -6.19
CA VAL A 16 -6.94 4.95 -5.18
C VAL A 16 -8.43 4.69 -5.23
N PHE A 17 -9.24 5.76 -5.28
CA PHE A 17 -10.70 5.63 -5.39
C PHE A 17 -11.12 4.85 -6.64
N ARG A 18 -10.53 5.15 -7.80
CA ARG A 18 -10.81 4.43 -9.06
C ARG A 18 -10.37 2.96 -8.99
N ALA A 19 -9.20 2.68 -8.43
CA ALA A 19 -8.71 1.30 -8.27
C ALA A 19 -9.63 0.48 -7.36
N LEU A 20 -10.10 1.05 -6.27
CA LEU A 20 -11.09 0.41 -5.40
C LEU A 20 -12.43 0.21 -6.11
N ALA A 21 -12.93 1.20 -6.84
CA ALA A 21 -14.18 1.09 -7.58
C ALA A 21 -14.12 -0.02 -8.65
N GLU A 22 -12.97 -0.20 -9.30
CA GLU A 22 -12.76 -1.27 -10.28
C GLU A 22 -12.70 -2.65 -9.62
N ASP A 23 -11.93 -2.80 -8.53
CA ASP A 23 -11.69 -4.11 -7.89
C ASP A 23 -12.89 -4.58 -7.05
N VAL A 24 -13.49 -3.67 -6.27
CA VAL A 24 -14.65 -4.00 -5.41
C VAL A 24 -15.94 -4.12 -6.24
N GLY A 25 -16.07 -3.31 -7.31
CA GLY A 25 -17.22 -3.34 -8.22
C GLY A 25 -18.56 -3.28 -7.48
N THR A 26 -19.41 -4.29 -7.69
CA THR A 26 -20.71 -4.43 -7.02
C THR A 26 -20.63 -5.08 -5.63
N GLY A 27 -19.44 -5.31 -5.12
CA GLY A 27 -19.14 -5.93 -3.82
C GLY A 27 -18.36 -7.24 -3.95
N ASP A 28 -17.58 -7.55 -2.93
CA ASP A 28 -16.92 -8.85 -2.78
C ASP A 28 -17.98 -9.89 -2.32
N VAL A 29 -18.55 -10.60 -3.29
CA VAL A 29 -19.62 -11.58 -3.08
C VAL A 29 -19.20 -12.67 -2.08
N THR A 30 -17.92 -13.06 -2.09
CA THR A 30 -17.39 -14.11 -1.20
C THR A 30 -17.34 -13.61 0.24
N SER A 31 -16.78 -12.43 0.48
CA SER A 31 -16.73 -11.85 1.82
C SER A 31 -18.12 -11.50 2.36
N LEU A 32 -19.03 -11.02 1.49
CA LEU A 32 -20.43 -10.77 1.88
C LEU A 32 -21.17 -12.04 2.29
N ALA A 33 -20.85 -13.17 1.68
CA ALA A 33 -21.51 -14.45 1.96
C ALA A 33 -20.96 -15.18 3.20
N LEU A 34 -19.65 -15.03 3.49
CA LEU A 34 -18.94 -15.85 4.48
C LEU A 34 -18.58 -15.11 5.76
N VAL A 35 -18.51 -13.78 5.73
CA VAL A 35 -18.07 -12.95 6.87
C VAL A 35 -19.28 -12.16 7.39
N ALA A 36 -19.54 -12.22 8.70
CA ALA A 36 -20.61 -11.45 9.30
C ALA A 36 -20.28 -9.92 9.24
N GLU A 37 -21.32 -9.09 9.20
CA GLU A 37 -21.14 -7.62 9.09
C GLU A 37 -20.40 -7.04 10.30
N GLU A 38 -20.70 -7.57 11.48
CA GLU A 38 -20.12 -7.15 12.78
C GLU A 38 -18.73 -7.77 13.05
N GLU A 39 -18.28 -8.68 12.19
CA GLU A 39 -17.02 -9.39 12.41
C GLU A 39 -15.83 -8.46 12.25
N THR A 40 -14.94 -8.48 13.25
CA THR A 40 -13.69 -7.72 13.27
C THR A 40 -12.49 -8.65 13.09
N ALA A 41 -11.45 -8.12 12.47
CA ALA A 41 -10.20 -8.82 12.27
C ALA A 41 -9.01 -7.87 12.44
N SER A 42 -7.83 -8.46 12.54
CA SER A 42 -6.58 -7.75 12.41
C SER A 42 -5.68 -8.48 11.43
N GLY A 43 -4.89 -7.73 10.68
CA GLY A 43 -3.91 -8.24 9.73
C GLY A 43 -2.63 -7.45 9.78
N THR A 44 -1.55 -8.08 9.34
CA THR A 44 -0.24 -7.46 9.20
C THR A 44 0.29 -7.71 7.81
N ILE A 45 0.68 -6.64 7.11
CA ILE A 45 1.44 -6.75 5.87
C ILE A 45 2.89 -7.02 6.25
N VAL A 46 3.43 -8.12 5.74
CA VAL A 46 4.78 -8.61 6.04
C VAL A 46 5.57 -8.73 4.74
N SER A 47 6.84 -8.27 4.75
CA SER A 47 7.76 -8.45 3.63
C SER A 47 8.17 -9.92 3.46
N ARG A 48 8.13 -10.42 2.22
CA ARG A 48 8.58 -11.78 1.88
C ARG A 48 9.93 -11.82 1.17
N GLY A 49 10.70 -10.76 1.29
CA GLY A 49 12.03 -10.65 0.68
C GLY A 49 12.71 -9.36 1.11
N ASP A 50 13.83 -9.04 0.47
CA ASP A 50 14.61 -7.83 0.76
C ASP A 50 14.23 -6.74 -0.26
N TYR A 51 13.48 -5.74 0.21
CA TYR A 51 12.93 -4.66 -0.62
C TYR A 51 13.23 -3.28 -0.02
N VAL A 52 13.32 -2.30 -0.91
CA VAL A 52 13.12 -0.88 -0.54
C VAL A 52 11.64 -0.62 -0.58
N LEU A 53 11.06 -0.22 0.53
CA LEU A 53 9.63 0.06 0.63
C LEU A 53 9.28 1.37 -0.08
N SER A 54 8.19 1.34 -0.80
CA SER A 54 7.57 2.53 -1.40
C SER A 54 6.06 2.30 -1.54
N GLY A 55 5.27 3.28 -1.12
CA GLY A 55 3.82 3.21 -1.16
C GLY A 55 3.17 2.63 0.11
N VAL A 56 3.86 2.58 1.24
CA VAL A 56 3.27 2.10 2.51
C VAL A 56 2.11 3.00 2.92
N ARG A 57 2.29 4.33 2.85
CA ARG A 57 1.21 5.28 3.16
C ARG A 57 0.11 5.29 2.11
N VAL A 58 0.43 4.97 0.84
CA VAL A 58 -0.58 4.77 -0.20
C VAL A 58 -1.41 3.52 0.10
N ALA A 59 -0.78 2.43 0.54
CA ALA A 59 -1.51 1.23 0.97
C ALA A 59 -2.43 1.52 2.18
N ALA A 60 -1.95 2.29 3.16
CA ALA A 60 -2.77 2.76 4.28
C ALA A 60 -3.96 3.60 3.79
N LEU A 61 -3.73 4.51 2.84
CA LEU A 61 -4.79 5.32 2.22
C LEU A 61 -5.86 4.45 1.54
N VAL A 62 -5.50 3.34 0.90
CA VAL A 62 -6.46 2.40 0.29
C VAL A 62 -7.44 1.89 1.34
N PHE A 63 -6.94 1.42 2.48
CA PHE A 63 -7.79 0.94 3.58
C PHE A 63 -8.70 2.04 4.12
N GLN A 64 -8.16 3.24 4.39
CA GLN A 64 -8.93 4.38 4.89
C GLN A 64 -9.96 4.90 3.90
N THR A 65 -9.67 4.86 2.60
CA THR A 65 -10.61 5.30 1.56
C THR A 65 -11.83 4.38 1.50
N LEU A 66 -11.62 3.08 1.72
CA LEU A 66 -12.73 2.12 1.75
C LEU A 66 -13.54 2.20 3.04
N ASP A 67 -12.86 2.35 4.17
CA ASP A 67 -13.48 2.39 5.50
C ASP A 67 -12.64 3.21 6.49
N GLU A 68 -13.07 4.43 6.76
CA GLU A 68 -12.40 5.37 7.67
C GLU A 68 -12.33 4.87 9.12
N SER A 69 -13.16 3.90 9.50
CA SER A 69 -13.18 3.33 10.86
C SER A 69 -12.04 2.33 11.11
N LEU A 70 -11.30 1.92 10.08
CA LEU A 70 -10.16 1.02 10.23
C LEU A 70 -9.01 1.71 10.98
N SER A 71 -8.44 0.99 11.93
CA SER A 71 -7.21 1.42 12.61
C SER A 71 -6.00 0.93 11.83
N LEU A 72 -5.08 1.83 11.55
CA LEU A 72 -3.85 1.57 10.79
C LEU A 72 -2.63 1.99 11.59
N ASP A 73 -1.61 1.16 11.58
CA ASP A 73 -0.33 1.44 12.24
C ASP A 73 0.82 1.16 11.27
N VAL A 74 1.46 2.24 10.80
CA VAL A 74 2.59 2.18 9.87
C VAL A 74 3.86 1.87 10.65
N LEU A 75 4.37 0.66 10.48
CA LEU A 75 5.54 0.16 11.21
C LEU A 75 6.87 0.48 10.48
N ARG A 76 6.81 0.71 9.19
CA ARG A 76 7.96 1.07 8.34
C ARG A 76 7.56 2.14 7.35
N GLU A 77 8.44 3.13 7.19
CA GLU A 77 8.22 4.23 6.26
C GLU A 77 8.79 3.94 4.88
N ASP A 78 8.29 4.68 3.88
CA ASP A 78 8.82 4.65 2.51
C ASP A 78 10.30 5.03 2.49
N GLY A 79 11.07 4.40 1.62
CA GLY A 79 12.53 4.52 1.54
C GLY A 79 13.30 3.62 2.50
N SER A 80 12.66 3.02 3.51
CA SER A 80 13.32 2.06 4.40
C SER A 80 13.47 0.69 3.72
N ARG A 81 14.42 -0.11 4.21
CA ARG A 81 14.56 -1.52 3.79
C ARG A 81 13.75 -2.43 4.69
N ALA A 82 13.10 -3.38 4.09
CA ALA A 82 12.41 -4.47 4.79
C ALA A 82 12.97 -5.81 4.30
N GLY A 83 13.55 -6.57 5.20
CA GLY A 83 13.97 -7.96 4.95
C GLY A 83 12.80 -8.92 5.07
N GLU A 84 13.06 -10.21 4.84
CA GLU A 84 12.06 -11.26 4.99
C GLU A 84 11.49 -11.30 6.42
N GLY A 85 10.17 -11.41 6.54
CA GLY A 85 9.47 -11.47 7.82
C GLY A 85 9.25 -10.12 8.53
N VAL A 86 9.75 -9.01 7.97
CA VAL A 86 9.57 -7.68 8.57
C VAL A 86 8.14 -7.20 8.39
N ALA A 87 7.47 -6.86 9.50
CA ALA A 87 6.16 -6.25 9.51
C ALA A 87 6.24 -4.78 9.02
N VAL A 88 5.33 -4.42 8.12
CA VAL A 88 5.32 -3.11 7.41
C VAL A 88 4.15 -2.25 7.84
N LEU A 89 2.95 -2.82 7.90
CA LEU A 89 1.71 -2.13 8.21
C LEU A 89 0.77 -3.07 8.96
N ASN A 90 0.19 -2.61 10.06
CA ASN A 90 -0.92 -3.27 10.73
C ASN A 90 -2.24 -2.63 10.35
N VAL A 91 -3.28 -3.44 10.21
CA VAL A 91 -4.66 -3.01 9.99
C VAL A 91 -5.58 -3.77 10.93
N SER A 92 -6.57 -3.09 11.52
CA SER A 92 -7.59 -3.73 12.34
C SER A 92 -8.94 -3.01 12.22
N GLY A 93 -10.02 -3.76 12.37
CA GLY A 93 -11.38 -3.26 12.29
C GLY A 93 -12.30 -4.25 11.59
N ARG A 94 -13.27 -3.76 10.81
CA ARG A 94 -14.25 -4.62 10.13
C ARG A 94 -13.58 -5.56 9.13
N ALA A 95 -13.79 -6.87 9.32
CA ALA A 95 -13.15 -7.91 8.51
C ALA A 95 -13.48 -7.77 7.00
N ARG A 96 -14.75 -7.48 6.67
CA ARG A 96 -15.17 -7.24 5.28
C ARG A 96 -14.41 -6.11 4.62
N SER A 97 -14.21 -5.01 5.33
CA SER A 97 -13.49 -3.84 4.80
C SER A 97 -12.02 -4.15 4.57
N ILE A 98 -11.39 -4.87 5.49
CA ILE A 98 -9.98 -5.30 5.35
C ILE A 98 -9.82 -6.19 4.11
N LEU A 99 -10.65 -7.21 3.96
CA LEU A 99 -10.60 -8.14 2.82
C LEU A 99 -10.87 -7.45 1.48
N ALA A 100 -11.81 -6.52 1.43
CA ALA A 100 -12.14 -5.80 0.21
C ALA A 100 -11.03 -4.83 -0.24
N ALA A 101 -10.28 -4.22 0.70
CA ALA A 101 -9.19 -3.30 0.38
C ALA A 101 -7.84 -3.99 0.11
N GLU A 102 -7.64 -5.20 0.65
CA GLU A 102 -6.35 -5.90 0.69
C GLU A 102 -5.67 -5.97 -0.68
N ARG A 103 -6.39 -6.42 -1.70
CA ARG A 103 -5.82 -6.64 -3.03
C ARG A 103 -5.25 -5.36 -3.65
N VAL A 104 -6.01 -4.27 -3.60
CA VAL A 104 -5.58 -2.97 -4.13
C VAL A 104 -4.39 -2.45 -3.35
N ALA A 105 -4.44 -2.51 -2.01
CA ALA A 105 -3.35 -2.07 -1.14
C ALA A 105 -2.06 -2.83 -1.43
N LEU A 106 -2.11 -4.16 -1.49
CA LEU A 106 -0.96 -5.01 -1.78
C LEU A 106 -0.42 -4.80 -3.20
N ASN A 107 -1.28 -4.66 -4.21
CA ASN A 107 -0.85 -4.44 -5.59
C ASN A 107 -0.06 -3.14 -5.73
N LEU A 108 -0.55 -2.04 -5.15
CA LEU A 108 0.15 -0.75 -5.19
C LEU A 108 1.47 -0.82 -4.43
N LEU A 109 1.48 -1.33 -3.20
CA LEU A 109 2.67 -1.45 -2.38
C LEU A 109 3.76 -2.31 -3.04
N GLN A 110 3.38 -3.47 -3.58
CA GLN A 110 4.30 -4.38 -4.25
C GLN A 110 4.90 -3.75 -5.51
N ARG A 111 4.08 -3.11 -6.33
CA ARG A 111 4.53 -2.45 -7.56
C ARG A 111 5.49 -1.30 -7.27
N MET A 112 5.14 -0.41 -6.36
CA MET A 112 5.97 0.74 -5.99
C MET A 112 7.28 0.28 -5.33
N SER A 113 7.24 -0.68 -4.42
CA SER A 113 8.43 -1.22 -3.76
C SER A 113 9.33 -1.98 -4.74
N GLY A 114 8.74 -2.68 -5.72
CA GLY A 114 9.51 -3.33 -6.78
C GLY A 114 10.29 -2.33 -7.64
N ILE A 115 9.66 -1.23 -8.04
CA ILE A 115 10.29 -0.14 -8.78
C ILE A 115 11.39 0.51 -7.94
N ALA A 116 11.11 0.86 -6.68
CA ALA A 116 12.08 1.47 -5.77
C ALA A 116 13.31 0.57 -5.56
N THR A 117 13.09 -0.74 -5.36
CA THR A 117 14.17 -1.73 -5.19
C THR A 117 15.04 -1.85 -6.44
N LEU A 118 14.42 -1.87 -7.62
CA LEU A 118 15.16 -1.90 -8.89
C LEU A 118 15.94 -0.61 -9.11
N THR A 119 15.32 0.54 -8.85
CA THR A 119 15.97 1.87 -8.95
C THR A 119 17.18 1.96 -8.04
N GLN A 120 17.08 1.47 -6.80
CA GLN A 120 18.22 1.44 -5.88
C GLN A 120 19.41 0.65 -6.45
N LYS A 121 19.15 -0.47 -7.14
CA LYS A 121 20.22 -1.26 -7.78
C LYS A 121 20.93 -0.49 -8.88
N PHE A 122 20.21 0.32 -9.67
CA PHE A 122 20.80 1.20 -10.67
C PHE A 122 21.60 2.33 -10.03
N VAL A 123 21.05 3.00 -9.02
CA VAL A 123 21.73 4.07 -8.29
C VAL A 123 23.05 3.57 -7.67
N ALA A 124 23.02 2.40 -7.04
CA ALA A 124 24.22 1.81 -6.45
C ALA A 124 25.34 1.53 -7.47
N ARG A 125 24.99 1.30 -8.75
CA ARG A 125 25.95 1.04 -9.84
C ARG A 125 26.31 2.28 -10.66
N ALA A 126 25.70 3.40 -10.40
CA ALA A 126 25.90 4.62 -11.20
C ALA A 126 27.23 5.34 -10.91
N HIS A 127 28.00 4.90 -9.90
CA HIS A 127 29.31 5.46 -9.54
C HIS A 127 29.34 7.00 -9.46
N GLY A 128 28.27 7.58 -8.87
CA GLY A 128 28.12 9.04 -8.72
C GLY A 128 27.39 9.75 -9.87
N ALA A 129 27.00 9.04 -10.94
CA ALA A 129 26.11 9.61 -11.94
C ALA A 129 24.68 9.73 -11.38
N ALA A 130 23.98 10.82 -11.71
CA ALA A 130 22.60 11.02 -11.31
C ALA A 130 21.66 10.11 -12.14
N ILE A 131 20.84 9.33 -11.46
CA ILE A 131 19.75 8.59 -12.07
C ILE A 131 18.48 9.41 -11.92
N LEU A 132 17.92 9.84 -13.03
CA LEU A 132 16.73 10.71 -13.08
C LEU A 132 15.55 9.99 -13.69
N ASP A 133 14.36 10.36 -13.23
CA ASP A 133 13.11 9.95 -13.85
C ASP A 133 12.91 10.62 -15.21
N THR A 134 12.26 9.92 -16.13
CA THR A 134 11.88 10.46 -17.44
C THR A 134 10.40 10.78 -17.47
N ARG A 135 10.07 12.01 -17.80
CA ARG A 135 8.69 12.47 -18.02
C ARG A 135 8.29 12.26 -19.48
N LYS A 136 8.01 11.03 -19.87
CA LYS A 136 7.48 10.73 -21.20
C LYS A 136 6.10 10.12 -21.11
#